data_e0de6c3b049800be62332f2be61a46c8
#
_entry.id   e0de6c3b049800be62332f2be61a46c8
#
_cell.length_a   1.000
_cell.length_b   1.000
_cell.length_c   1.000
_cell.angle_alpha   90.00
_cell.angle_beta   90.00
_cell.angle_gamma   90.00
#
_symmetry.space_group_name_H-M   'P 1'
#
loop_
_entity.id
_entity.type
_entity.pdbx_description
1 polymer ?
#
loop_
_entity_poly.entity_id
_entity_poly.type
_entity_poly.pdbx_seq_one_letter_code
_entity_poly.pdbx_strand_id
1 'polypeptide(L)'
;MNDKKISIIIPVYNGANYLRNAIDSALEQTYDNCEVLVINDGSSDDGATERTAAEYGERIRYFYKENGGVASALNLGIREMDGDYFAWCSHDDMFLPDKCEKQIQALEECGDDQRIVLSEYRLLFVEENLLDEAVKPRKKLKRRMRQDGLAAVLAQMVHGCDALIHKCHFERCGVFDETLRTTQDYDLWFRILRGQKILYLEEPLVISRIHAEQGSRTIPSHIRECNELWIRFVNQVTDREMYKLYGSPYEFYWEMLDFARKTPYRAFEEHVTGKILALEEPADLESRILELKKKFGTGKLFMFGAGRNGRNLNLQLMLRGISIEGFIDNAEEKQNQILDGKKIESLECAMKHPGKKCILVSPDAQEAVIRQLEEAHVTDYLTKAEIEEYLDMAPPLKEKLALLERG
;
A
#
# COMPACT_ATOMS: atom_id res chain seq x y z
N MET A 1 9.15 -34.66 -6.91
CA MET A 1 9.78 -34.10 -5.69
C MET A 1 9.99 -32.62 -5.92
N ASN A 2 9.52 -31.80 -5.03
CA ASN A 2 9.65 -30.36 -5.18
C ASN A 2 11.08 -29.98 -4.79
N ASP A 3 11.91 -29.62 -5.75
CA ASP A 3 13.34 -29.31 -5.51
C ASP A 3 13.56 -27.91 -4.92
N LYS A 4 12.48 -27.11 -4.77
CA LYS A 4 12.54 -25.72 -4.29
C LYS A 4 12.73 -25.68 -2.77
N LYS A 5 13.91 -25.28 -2.30
CA LYS A 5 14.18 -25.16 -0.85
C LYS A 5 13.93 -23.74 -0.36
N ILE A 6 13.25 -23.63 0.79
CA ILE A 6 13.01 -22.36 1.48
C ILE A 6 13.90 -22.26 2.71
N SER A 7 14.62 -21.14 2.84
CA SER A 7 15.32 -20.77 4.06
C SER A 7 14.49 -19.77 4.85
N ILE A 8 13.96 -20.19 6.00
CA ILE A 8 13.25 -19.34 6.93
C ILE A 8 14.27 -18.73 7.90
N ILE A 9 14.44 -17.41 7.81
CA ILE A 9 15.44 -16.67 8.60
C ILE A 9 14.73 -15.94 9.72
N ILE A 10 15.17 -16.21 10.97
CA ILE A 10 14.62 -15.63 12.20
C ILE A 10 15.71 -14.77 12.87
N PRO A 11 15.75 -13.45 12.59
CA PRO A 11 16.63 -12.53 13.33
C PRO A 11 16.06 -12.31 14.73
N VAL A 12 16.94 -12.35 15.75
CA VAL A 12 16.51 -12.13 17.14
C VAL A 12 17.54 -11.32 17.93
N TYR A 13 17.04 -10.37 18.73
CA TYR A 13 17.80 -9.62 19.73
C TYR A 13 16.95 -9.48 20.99
N ASN A 14 17.41 -10.04 22.13
CA ASN A 14 16.70 -10.05 23.41
C ASN A 14 15.23 -10.53 23.28
N GLY A 15 14.99 -11.59 22.50
CA GLY A 15 13.65 -12.00 22.09
C GLY A 15 13.16 -13.33 22.67
N ALA A 16 13.74 -13.79 23.79
CA ALA A 16 13.41 -15.09 24.39
C ALA A 16 11.91 -15.30 24.68
N ASN A 17 11.15 -14.21 24.90
CA ASN A 17 9.73 -14.21 25.20
C ASN A 17 8.86 -14.71 24.03
N TYR A 18 9.26 -14.46 22.78
CA TYR A 18 8.48 -14.84 21.59
C TYR A 18 9.20 -15.82 20.67
N LEU A 19 10.53 -15.94 20.77
CA LEU A 19 11.35 -16.75 19.87
C LEU A 19 10.85 -18.17 19.71
N ARG A 20 10.40 -18.81 20.80
CA ARG A 20 9.83 -20.17 20.75
C ARG A 20 8.67 -20.27 19.76
N ASN A 21 7.72 -19.36 19.83
CA ASN A 21 6.58 -19.37 18.93
C ASN A 21 7.00 -19.18 17.45
N ALA A 22 7.96 -18.32 17.19
CA ALA A 22 8.48 -18.12 15.84
C ALA A 22 9.16 -19.37 15.29
N ILE A 23 10.04 -20.01 16.08
CA ILE A 23 10.73 -21.25 15.67
C ILE A 23 9.74 -22.39 15.47
N ASP A 24 8.80 -22.60 16.42
CA ASP A 24 7.78 -23.64 16.29
C ASP A 24 6.96 -23.46 15.03
N SER A 25 6.46 -22.25 14.74
CA SER A 25 5.68 -21.95 13.55
C SER A 25 6.45 -22.15 12.23
N ALA A 26 7.78 -21.94 12.26
CA ALA A 26 8.67 -22.20 11.12
C ALA A 26 8.94 -23.70 10.91
N LEU A 27 9.05 -24.47 11.98
CA LEU A 27 9.29 -25.93 11.94
C LEU A 27 8.01 -26.73 11.64
N GLU A 28 6.83 -26.17 11.90
CA GLU A 28 5.53 -26.79 11.69
C GLU A 28 4.94 -26.51 10.28
N GLN A 29 5.74 -25.99 9.36
CA GLN A 29 5.26 -25.78 7.99
C GLN A 29 4.93 -27.10 7.31
N THR A 30 3.81 -27.14 6.58
CA THR A 30 3.36 -28.32 5.81
C THR A 30 4.23 -28.60 4.59
N TYR A 31 5.04 -27.63 4.18
CA TYR A 31 6.03 -27.78 3.12
C TYR A 31 7.34 -28.31 3.67
N ASP A 32 7.69 -29.57 3.36
CA ASP A 32 8.80 -30.30 3.99
C ASP A 32 10.19 -29.74 3.66
N ASN A 33 10.37 -29.10 2.47
CA ASN A 33 11.71 -28.65 2.01
C ASN A 33 12.04 -27.25 2.55
N CYS A 34 12.01 -27.09 3.87
CA CYS A 34 12.37 -25.89 4.59
C CYS A 34 13.62 -26.13 5.48
N GLU A 35 14.43 -25.10 5.64
CA GLU A 35 15.39 -24.98 6.73
C GLU A 35 15.09 -23.74 7.57
N VAL A 36 15.44 -23.77 8.85
CA VAL A 36 15.24 -22.65 9.78
C VAL A 36 16.59 -22.17 10.28
N LEU A 37 16.89 -20.89 10.03
CA LEU A 37 18.10 -20.21 10.49
C LEU A 37 17.73 -19.20 11.57
N VAL A 38 18.23 -19.38 12.77
CA VAL A 38 18.07 -18.41 13.88
C VAL A 38 19.34 -17.60 14.00
N ILE A 39 19.23 -16.29 13.81
CA ILE A 39 20.36 -15.36 13.83
C ILE A 39 20.25 -14.49 15.09
N ASN A 40 21.03 -14.83 16.11
CA ASN A 40 21.13 -14.05 17.34
C ASN A 40 22.07 -12.86 17.12
N ASP A 41 21.48 -11.66 17.09
CA ASP A 41 22.18 -10.39 16.87
C ASP A 41 22.79 -9.83 18.18
N GLY A 42 23.54 -10.65 18.90
CA GLY A 42 24.27 -10.25 20.09
C GLY A 42 23.37 -9.96 21.28
N SER A 43 22.38 -10.81 21.55
CA SER A 43 21.49 -10.67 22.72
C SER A 43 22.27 -10.56 24.03
N SER A 44 21.79 -9.66 24.90
CA SER A 44 22.36 -9.35 26.21
C SER A 44 21.41 -9.66 27.38
N ASP A 45 20.53 -10.63 27.19
CA ASP A 45 19.47 -11.08 28.10
C ASP A 45 19.91 -12.26 29.00
N ASP A 46 21.11 -12.18 29.51
CA ASP A 46 21.74 -13.23 30.35
C ASP A 46 21.68 -14.63 29.71
N GLY A 47 21.77 -14.69 28.37
CA GLY A 47 21.73 -15.90 27.57
C GLY A 47 20.33 -16.54 27.43
N ALA A 48 19.25 -15.86 27.77
CA ALA A 48 17.91 -16.41 27.66
C ALA A 48 17.54 -16.76 26.21
N THR A 49 17.83 -15.85 25.26
CA THR A 49 17.64 -16.10 23.83
C THR A 49 18.43 -17.32 23.34
N GLU A 50 19.71 -17.42 23.72
CA GLU A 50 20.57 -18.55 23.35
C GLU A 50 20.05 -19.88 23.90
N ARG A 51 19.68 -19.92 25.20
CA ARG A 51 19.10 -21.13 25.81
C ARG A 51 17.83 -21.57 25.12
N THR A 52 16.96 -20.64 24.77
CA THR A 52 15.72 -20.94 24.01
C THR A 52 16.03 -21.57 22.66
N ALA A 53 16.98 -21.01 21.91
CA ALA A 53 17.39 -21.58 20.62
C ALA A 53 18.05 -22.95 20.77
N ALA A 54 18.87 -23.16 21.80
CA ALA A 54 19.59 -24.43 22.07
C ALA A 54 18.64 -25.61 22.31
N GLU A 55 17.41 -25.40 22.78
CA GLU A 55 16.42 -26.47 22.97
C GLU A 55 16.02 -27.17 21.65
N TYR A 56 16.22 -26.53 20.52
CA TYR A 56 15.87 -27.09 19.21
C TYR A 56 16.94 -27.97 18.59
N GLY A 57 18.18 -27.86 19.05
CA GLY A 57 19.29 -28.70 18.60
C GLY A 57 19.51 -28.63 17.08
N GLU A 58 19.62 -29.78 16.44
CA GLU A 58 19.87 -29.90 14.99
C GLU A 58 18.64 -29.55 14.10
N ARG A 59 17.49 -29.29 14.69
CA ARG A 59 16.30 -28.90 13.92
C ARG A 59 16.40 -27.48 13.33
N ILE A 60 17.32 -26.66 13.88
CA ILE A 60 17.60 -25.30 13.40
C ILE A 60 19.09 -25.12 13.18
N ARG A 61 19.45 -24.18 12.33
CA ARG A 61 20.81 -23.66 12.19
C ARG A 61 20.92 -22.38 13.01
N TYR A 62 21.72 -22.39 14.08
CA TYR A 62 21.88 -21.25 14.97
C TYR A 62 23.18 -20.52 14.70
N PHE A 63 23.09 -19.19 14.58
CA PHE A 63 24.23 -18.30 14.41
C PHE A 63 24.19 -17.18 15.43
N TYR A 64 25.36 -16.91 16.04
CA TYR A 64 25.57 -15.76 16.91
C TYR A 64 26.48 -14.76 16.23
N LYS A 65 26.16 -13.45 16.34
CA LYS A 65 27.02 -12.36 15.90
C LYS A 65 26.98 -11.20 16.90
N GLU A 66 27.97 -10.31 16.85
CA GLU A 66 27.88 -9.04 17.57
C GLU A 66 26.70 -8.21 17.07
N ASN A 67 26.07 -7.45 17.98
CA ASN A 67 24.88 -6.65 17.62
C ASN A 67 25.20 -5.64 16.52
N GLY A 68 24.47 -5.72 15.42
CA GLY A 68 24.56 -4.83 14.27
C GLY A 68 23.18 -4.36 13.77
N GLY A 69 22.11 -4.81 14.42
CA GLY A 69 20.73 -4.54 14.03
C GLY A 69 20.16 -5.58 13.08
N VAL A 70 18.83 -5.53 12.91
CA VAL A 70 18.05 -6.52 12.16
C VAL A 70 18.54 -6.69 10.71
N ALA A 71 18.94 -5.61 10.03
CA ALA A 71 19.52 -5.66 8.68
C ALA A 71 20.76 -6.55 8.63
N SER A 72 21.68 -6.37 9.58
CA SER A 72 22.92 -7.13 9.68
C SER A 72 22.66 -8.62 9.99
N ALA A 73 21.67 -8.93 10.83
CA ALA A 73 21.26 -10.30 11.11
C ALA A 73 20.62 -10.97 9.88
N LEU A 74 19.70 -10.27 9.18
CA LEU A 74 19.09 -10.78 7.95
C LEU A 74 20.14 -11.00 6.84
N ASN A 75 21.10 -10.09 6.71
CA ASN A 75 22.20 -10.22 5.74
C ASN A 75 23.10 -11.43 6.05
N LEU A 76 23.34 -11.74 7.33
CA LEU A 76 24.03 -12.99 7.70
C LEU A 76 23.18 -14.19 7.28
N GLY A 77 21.88 -14.18 7.57
CA GLY A 77 20.98 -15.25 7.15
C GLY A 77 20.95 -15.46 5.63
N ILE A 78 20.93 -14.36 4.83
CA ILE A 78 20.99 -14.44 3.36
C ILE A 78 22.31 -15.06 2.88
N ARG A 79 23.44 -14.80 3.55
CA ARG A 79 24.73 -15.42 3.20
C ARG A 79 24.79 -16.91 3.55
N GLU A 80 24.15 -17.31 4.64
CA GLU A 80 24.19 -18.67 5.18
C GLU A 80 23.05 -19.56 4.67
N MET A 81 22.07 -19.02 3.97
CA MET A 81 20.95 -19.78 3.43
C MET A 81 21.40 -20.77 2.35
N ASP A 82 20.91 -22.00 2.43
CA ASP A 82 21.10 -23.04 1.40
C ASP A 82 19.91 -23.09 0.42
N GLY A 83 18.80 -22.47 0.79
CA GLY A 83 17.57 -22.46 -0.01
C GLY A 83 17.64 -21.58 -1.27
N ASP A 84 16.71 -21.82 -2.17
CA ASP A 84 16.50 -20.98 -3.34
C ASP A 84 15.65 -19.76 -3.02
N TYR A 85 14.85 -19.87 -1.95
CA TYR A 85 13.93 -18.84 -1.51
C TYR A 85 14.22 -18.40 -0.09
N PHE A 86 14.16 -17.09 0.09
CA PHE A 86 14.22 -16.41 1.38
C PHE A 86 12.80 -16.18 1.89
N ALA A 87 12.58 -16.53 3.16
CA ALA A 87 11.42 -16.15 3.94
C ALA A 87 11.88 -15.59 5.29
N TRP A 88 11.48 -14.37 5.62
CA TRP A 88 11.78 -13.76 6.91
C TRP A 88 10.64 -14.02 7.89
N CYS A 89 10.93 -14.59 9.04
CA CYS A 89 10.04 -14.66 10.20
C CYS A 89 10.63 -13.81 11.32
N SER A 90 10.03 -12.69 11.69
CA SER A 90 10.46 -11.94 12.87
C SER A 90 10.32 -12.80 14.13
N HIS A 91 11.22 -12.63 15.11
CA HIS A 91 11.19 -13.46 16.34
C HIS A 91 9.89 -13.29 17.14
N ASP A 92 9.15 -12.21 16.91
CA ASP A 92 7.87 -11.86 17.55
C ASP A 92 6.63 -12.19 16.70
N ASP A 93 6.80 -12.64 15.45
CA ASP A 93 5.74 -13.05 14.54
C ASP A 93 5.59 -14.58 14.43
N MET A 94 4.56 -15.02 13.73
CA MET A 94 4.32 -16.45 13.48
C MET A 94 3.83 -16.68 12.05
N PHE A 95 4.29 -17.75 11.43
CA PHE A 95 3.72 -18.26 10.18
C PHE A 95 2.50 -19.13 10.46
N LEU A 96 1.50 -19.11 9.58
CA LEU A 96 0.49 -20.15 9.55
C LEU A 96 1.08 -21.42 8.91
N PRO A 97 0.60 -22.62 9.29
CA PRO A 97 1.27 -23.89 8.91
C PRO A 97 1.40 -24.10 7.40
N ASP A 98 0.49 -23.59 6.60
CA ASP A 98 0.40 -23.78 5.16
C ASP A 98 1.01 -22.64 4.32
N LYS A 99 1.72 -21.69 4.97
CA LYS A 99 2.29 -20.50 4.28
C LYS A 99 3.26 -20.90 3.17
N CYS A 100 4.28 -21.68 3.50
CA CYS A 100 5.32 -22.07 2.55
C CYS A 100 4.74 -22.91 1.40
N GLU A 101 3.87 -23.86 1.70
CA GLU A 101 3.20 -24.70 0.70
C GLU A 101 2.38 -23.88 -0.30
N LYS A 102 1.52 -23.00 0.20
CA LYS A 102 0.67 -22.14 -0.65
C LYS A 102 1.48 -21.18 -1.52
N GLN A 103 2.56 -20.63 -0.99
CA GLN A 103 3.44 -19.73 -1.75
C GLN A 103 4.19 -20.48 -2.87
N ILE A 104 4.69 -21.69 -2.59
CA ILE A 104 5.32 -22.54 -3.62
C ILE A 104 4.29 -22.99 -4.66
N GLN A 105 3.09 -23.42 -4.23
CA GLN A 105 2.02 -23.78 -5.17
C GLN A 105 1.67 -22.63 -6.11
N ALA A 106 1.57 -21.40 -5.61
CA ALA A 106 1.30 -20.22 -6.44
C ALA A 106 2.40 -19.97 -7.50
N LEU A 107 3.67 -20.22 -7.15
CA LEU A 107 4.79 -20.15 -8.11
C LEU A 107 4.69 -21.23 -9.18
N GLU A 108 4.35 -22.44 -8.82
CA GLU A 108 4.16 -23.56 -9.75
C GLU A 108 3.02 -23.30 -10.74
N GLU A 109 1.87 -22.83 -10.21
CA GLU A 109 0.71 -22.44 -11.04
C GLU A 109 1.03 -21.27 -11.98
N CYS A 110 1.87 -20.34 -11.55
CA CYS A 110 2.30 -19.21 -12.36
C CYS A 110 3.31 -19.60 -13.43
N GLY A 111 4.10 -20.68 -13.21
CA GLY A 111 5.18 -21.11 -14.09
C GLY A 111 6.37 -20.15 -14.14
N ASP A 112 6.57 -19.32 -13.10
CA ASP A 112 7.66 -18.35 -12.99
C ASP A 112 8.25 -18.41 -11.57
N ASP A 113 9.31 -19.20 -11.42
CA ASP A 113 9.96 -19.49 -10.13
C ASP A 113 10.64 -18.27 -9.50
N GLN A 114 10.90 -17.23 -10.28
CA GLN A 114 11.50 -15.99 -9.79
C GLN A 114 10.45 -14.94 -9.37
N ARG A 115 9.15 -15.26 -9.47
CA ARG A 115 8.11 -14.35 -9.07
C ARG A 115 8.13 -14.16 -7.54
N ILE A 116 8.01 -12.92 -7.10
CA ILE A 116 7.86 -12.62 -5.66
C ILE A 116 6.42 -12.87 -5.26
N VAL A 117 6.22 -13.58 -4.15
CA VAL A 117 4.89 -13.88 -3.61
C VAL A 117 4.69 -13.07 -2.33
N LEU A 118 3.58 -12.35 -2.25
CA LEU A 118 3.10 -11.66 -1.05
C LEU A 118 1.75 -12.24 -0.63
N SER A 119 1.39 -12.12 0.64
CA SER A 119 0.10 -12.59 1.16
C SER A 119 -0.58 -11.55 2.05
N GLU A 120 -1.82 -11.80 2.44
CA GLU A 120 -2.45 -11.09 3.56
C GLU A 120 -1.80 -11.55 4.87
N TYR A 121 -1.98 -10.75 5.93
CA TYR A 121 -1.53 -11.08 7.29
C TYR A 121 -2.55 -10.57 8.30
N ARG A 122 -2.49 -11.06 9.53
CA ARG A 122 -3.34 -10.62 10.65
C ARG A 122 -2.49 -9.96 11.71
N LEU A 123 -3.08 -9.01 12.43
CA LEU A 123 -2.45 -8.33 13.55
C LEU A 123 -2.94 -8.95 14.87
N LEU A 124 -2.02 -9.29 15.75
CA LEU A 124 -2.27 -9.72 17.11
C LEU A 124 -1.83 -8.61 18.08
N PHE A 125 -2.77 -7.87 18.61
CA PHE A 125 -2.53 -6.88 19.64
C PHE A 125 -2.34 -7.59 20.99
N VAL A 126 -1.10 -7.61 21.48
CA VAL A 126 -0.72 -8.45 22.63
C VAL A 126 -1.37 -7.96 23.92
N GLU A 127 -1.36 -6.65 24.16
CA GLU A 127 -1.92 -6.04 25.36
C GLU A 127 -3.43 -6.25 25.49
N GLU A 128 -4.15 -6.22 24.39
CA GLU A 128 -5.61 -6.43 24.32
C GLU A 128 -5.98 -7.91 24.14
N ASN A 129 -5.01 -8.76 23.85
CA ASN A 129 -5.22 -10.16 23.41
C ASN A 129 -6.23 -10.26 22.27
N LEU A 130 -6.14 -9.35 21.31
CA LEU A 130 -7.06 -9.21 20.18
C LEU A 130 -6.38 -9.62 18.88
N LEU A 131 -6.94 -10.60 18.18
CA LEU A 131 -6.58 -10.94 16.81
C LEU A 131 -7.53 -10.22 15.84
N ASP A 132 -7.03 -9.23 15.13
CA ASP A 132 -7.79 -8.42 14.19
C ASP A 132 -8.06 -9.15 12.86
N GLU A 133 -8.91 -8.55 12.02
CA GLU A 133 -9.15 -9.03 10.66
C GLU A 133 -7.86 -8.97 9.81
N ALA A 134 -7.87 -9.69 8.69
CA ALA A 134 -6.74 -9.68 7.78
C ALA A 134 -6.48 -8.28 7.19
N VAL A 135 -5.23 -7.85 7.22
CA VAL A 135 -4.78 -6.67 6.49
C VAL A 135 -4.75 -7.01 5.01
N LYS A 136 -5.56 -6.31 4.23
CA LYS A 136 -5.75 -6.58 2.80
C LYS A 136 -5.88 -5.29 1.98
N PRO A 137 -5.30 -5.26 0.77
CA PRO A 137 -5.40 -4.11 -0.13
C PRO A 137 -6.80 -4.02 -0.76
N ARG A 138 -7.25 -2.81 -1.02
CA ARG A 138 -8.48 -2.56 -1.79
C ARG A 138 -8.33 -3.05 -3.23
N LYS A 139 -9.43 -3.38 -3.93
CA LYS A 139 -9.46 -3.92 -5.30
C LYS A 139 -8.62 -3.12 -6.30
N LYS A 140 -8.69 -1.78 -6.28
CA LYS A 140 -7.87 -0.89 -7.14
C LYS A 140 -6.38 -1.08 -6.89
N LEU A 141 -5.97 -1.17 -5.62
CA LEU A 141 -4.58 -1.38 -5.24
C LEU A 141 -4.09 -2.79 -5.64
N LYS A 142 -4.87 -3.85 -5.43
CA LYS A 142 -4.54 -5.21 -5.88
C LYS A 142 -4.22 -5.24 -7.38
N ARG A 143 -5.01 -4.54 -8.21
CA ARG A 143 -4.76 -4.43 -9.66
C ARG A 143 -3.42 -3.75 -9.95
N ARG A 144 -3.09 -2.65 -9.26
CA ARG A 144 -1.80 -1.94 -9.40
C ARG A 144 -0.62 -2.83 -8.97
N MET A 145 -0.74 -3.52 -7.84
CA MET A 145 0.27 -4.43 -7.31
C MET A 145 0.61 -5.57 -8.30
N ARG A 146 -0.41 -6.13 -8.99
CA ARG A 146 -0.20 -7.14 -10.04
C ARG A 146 0.50 -6.58 -11.29
N GLN A 147 0.38 -5.27 -11.55
CA GLN A 147 1.08 -4.61 -12.66
C GLN A 147 2.54 -4.31 -12.32
N ASP A 148 2.80 -3.92 -11.08
CA ASP A 148 4.13 -3.58 -10.58
C ASP A 148 4.13 -3.60 -9.05
N GLY A 149 5.06 -4.37 -8.47
CA GLY A 149 5.23 -4.50 -7.03
C GLY A 149 5.57 -3.18 -6.32
N LEU A 150 6.07 -2.18 -7.04
CA LEU A 150 6.25 -0.83 -6.50
C LEU A 150 4.97 -0.27 -5.87
N ALA A 151 3.79 -0.62 -6.43
CA ALA A 151 2.52 -0.18 -5.86
C ALA A 151 2.25 -0.75 -4.46
N ALA A 152 2.73 -1.96 -4.15
CA ALA A 152 2.64 -2.54 -2.81
C ALA A 152 3.49 -1.76 -1.81
N VAL A 153 4.73 -1.40 -2.20
CA VAL A 153 5.65 -0.63 -1.37
C VAL A 153 5.10 0.75 -1.07
N LEU A 154 4.68 1.49 -2.11
CA LEU A 154 4.15 2.85 -1.97
C LEU A 154 2.83 2.92 -1.19
N ALA A 155 2.10 1.82 -1.10
CA ALA A 155 0.88 1.71 -0.31
C ALA A 155 1.09 1.07 1.08
N GLN A 156 2.33 0.82 1.48
CA GLN A 156 2.68 0.14 2.75
C GLN A 156 2.01 -1.24 2.93
N MET A 157 1.91 -2.00 1.84
CA MET A 157 1.26 -3.31 1.83
C MET A 157 2.26 -4.47 1.72
N VAL A 158 3.51 -4.24 2.11
CA VAL A 158 4.54 -5.29 2.21
C VAL A 158 4.90 -5.46 3.67
N HIS A 159 4.55 -6.59 4.23
CA HIS A 159 5.04 -7.01 5.54
C HIS A 159 6.25 -7.93 5.33
N GLY A 160 7.37 -7.71 6.05
CA GLY A 160 8.60 -8.50 5.83
C GLY A 160 8.38 -10.01 5.90
N CYS A 161 7.49 -10.45 6.81
CA CYS A 161 7.22 -11.87 7.03
C CYS A 161 6.22 -12.48 6.04
N ASP A 162 5.49 -11.68 5.24
CA ASP A 162 4.54 -12.22 4.27
C ASP A 162 5.21 -12.63 2.95
N ALA A 163 6.39 -12.10 2.67
CA ALA A 163 7.10 -12.28 1.42
C ALA A 163 7.81 -13.63 1.28
N LEU A 164 7.75 -14.20 0.07
CA LEU A 164 8.67 -15.27 -0.39
C LEU A 164 9.45 -14.74 -1.58
N ILE A 165 10.78 -14.73 -1.48
CA ILE A 165 11.67 -14.04 -2.42
C ILE A 165 12.75 -15.00 -2.91
N HIS A 166 12.84 -15.21 -4.22
CA HIS A 166 13.92 -16.01 -4.81
C HIS A 166 15.26 -15.27 -4.67
N LYS A 167 16.33 -15.99 -4.32
CA LYS A 167 17.68 -15.44 -4.06
C LYS A 167 18.26 -14.56 -5.16
N CYS A 168 17.88 -14.78 -6.42
CA CYS A 168 18.34 -13.95 -7.54
C CYS A 168 17.98 -12.47 -7.40
N HIS A 169 16.98 -12.13 -6.60
CA HIS A 169 16.62 -10.74 -6.36
C HIS A 169 17.64 -10.02 -5.47
N PHE A 170 18.29 -10.74 -4.53
CA PHE A 170 19.39 -10.18 -3.76
C PHE A 170 20.66 -10.00 -4.61
N GLU A 171 20.90 -10.90 -5.57
CA GLU A 171 21.99 -10.75 -6.54
C GLU A 171 21.75 -9.52 -7.43
N ARG A 172 20.51 -9.27 -7.85
CA ARG A 172 20.12 -8.14 -8.71
C ARG A 172 20.11 -6.79 -7.98
N CYS A 173 19.63 -6.74 -6.74
CA CYS A 173 19.33 -5.49 -6.04
C CYS A 173 20.22 -5.23 -4.82
N GLY A 174 21.10 -6.18 -4.46
CA GLY A 174 21.79 -6.16 -3.19
C GLY A 174 20.90 -6.58 -2.01
N VAL A 175 21.47 -6.52 -0.82
CA VAL A 175 20.87 -6.94 0.45
C VAL A 175 20.38 -5.73 1.26
N PHE A 176 20.01 -5.94 2.53
CA PHE A 176 19.58 -4.86 3.43
C PHE A 176 20.69 -3.85 3.70
N ASP A 177 20.35 -2.56 3.74
CA ASP A 177 21.26 -1.49 4.13
C ASP A 177 21.41 -1.46 5.67
N GLU A 178 22.58 -1.85 6.16
CA GLU A 178 22.87 -1.94 7.60
C GLU A 178 22.98 -0.56 8.28
N THR A 179 23.03 0.52 7.53
CA THR A 179 23.04 1.88 8.08
C THR A 179 21.63 2.36 8.50
N LEU A 180 20.60 1.71 7.97
CA LEU A 180 19.20 1.98 8.31
C LEU A 180 18.77 1.13 9.51
N ARG A 181 18.23 1.78 10.54
CA ARG A 181 17.90 1.10 11.81
C ARG A 181 16.47 0.57 11.85
N THR A 182 15.54 1.21 11.15
CA THR A 182 14.09 0.92 11.23
C THR A 182 13.38 0.91 9.88
N THR A 183 14.06 1.25 8.79
CA THR A 183 13.47 1.39 7.46
C THR A 183 14.21 0.56 6.39
N GLN A 184 15.12 -0.31 6.82
CA GLN A 184 15.95 -1.18 5.98
C GLN A 184 15.13 -2.13 5.11
N ASP A 185 13.98 -2.56 5.60
CA ASP A 185 13.05 -3.43 4.91
C ASP A 185 12.39 -2.70 3.73
N TYR A 186 11.77 -1.54 3.96
CA TYR A 186 11.16 -0.74 2.90
C TYR A 186 12.16 -0.25 1.87
N ASP A 187 13.40 0.08 2.27
CA ASP A 187 14.46 0.38 1.33
C ASP A 187 14.73 -0.79 0.38
N LEU A 188 14.86 -2.00 0.94
CA LEU A 188 15.09 -3.20 0.14
C LEU A 188 13.88 -3.55 -0.72
N TRP A 189 12.65 -3.45 -0.18
CA TRP A 189 11.43 -3.72 -0.92
C TRP A 189 11.25 -2.76 -2.11
N PHE A 190 11.61 -1.49 -1.96
CA PHE A 190 11.59 -0.54 -3.06
C PHE A 190 12.54 -0.94 -4.20
N ARG A 191 13.72 -1.45 -3.87
CA ARG A 191 14.69 -1.93 -4.88
C ARG A 191 14.26 -3.25 -5.52
N ILE A 192 13.79 -4.20 -4.73
CA ILE A 192 13.44 -5.55 -5.17
C ILE A 192 12.13 -5.56 -5.96
N LEU A 193 11.08 -4.91 -5.49
CA LEU A 193 9.72 -5.00 -6.04
C LEU A 193 9.49 -4.06 -7.23
N ARG A 194 10.29 -3.00 -7.37
CA ARG A 194 10.15 -2.03 -8.45
C ARG A 194 10.33 -2.69 -9.82
N GLY A 195 9.33 -2.52 -10.68
CA GLY A 195 9.32 -3.10 -12.03
C GLY A 195 9.02 -4.60 -12.07
N GLN A 196 8.79 -5.25 -10.93
CA GLN A 196 8.46 -6.66 -10.85
C GLN A 196 6.95 -6.88 -10.79
N LYS A 197 6.48 -7.90 -11.50
CA LYS A 197 5.13 -8.42 -11.27
C LYS A 197 5.18 -9.34 -10.06
N ILE A 198 4.21 -9.22 -9.17
CA ILE A 198 4.09 -10.05 -7.98
C ILE A 198 2.91 -11.00 -8.06
N LEU A 199 2.97 -12.08 -7.31
CA LEU A 199 1.81 -12.88 -6.93
C LEU A 199 1.30 -12.37 -5.59
N TYR A 200 0.01 -12.22 -5.47
CA TYR A 200 -0.62 -11.79 -4.22
C TYR A 200 -1.69 -12.80 -3.82
N LEU A 201 -1.45 -13.50 -2.72
CA LEU A 201 -2.38 -14.46 -2.13
C LEU A 201 -3.39 -13.72 -1.25
N GLU A 202 -4.68 -13.90 -1.58
CA GLU A 202 -5.79 -13.22 -0.89
C GLU A 202 -6.23 -13.99 0.35
N GLU A 203 -5.26 -14.45 1.12
CA GLU A 203 -5.48 -15.12 2.40
C GLU A 203 -4.34 -14.79 3.38
N PRO A 204 -4.65 -14.68 4.67
CA PRO A 204 -3.65 -14.39 5.69
C PRO A 204 -2.80 -15.63 5.95
N LEU A 205 -1.48 -15.49 5.81
CA LEU A 205 -0.50 -16.56 6.03
C LEU A 205 0.49 -16.23 7.16
N VAL A 206 0.36 -15.06 7.78
CA VAL A 206 1.20 -14.59 8.88
C VAL A 206 0.34 -13.97 9.97
N ILE A 207 0.73 -14.17 11.23
CA ILE A 207 0.24 -13.43 12.39
C ILE A 207 1.38 -12.53 12.86
N SER A 208 1.20 -11.22 12.71
CA SER A 208 2.14 -10.21 13.17
C SER A 208 1.71 -9.67 14.53
N ARG A 209 2.60 -9.76 15.53
CA ARG A 209 2.35 -9.21 16.86
C ARG A 209 2.58 -7.71 16.88
N ILE A 210 1.72 -7.04 17.63
CA ILE A 210 1.84 -5.62 17.95
C ILE A 210 2.02 -5.49 19.46
N HIS A 211 3.19 -4.99 19.88
CA HIS A 211 3.52 -4.81 21.30
C HIS A 211 4.39 -3.56 21.53
N ALA A 212 4.50 -3.11 22.79
CA ALA A 212 5.15 -1.85 23.13
C ALA A 212 6.67 -1.82 22.87
N GLU A 213 7.34 -2.96 22.87
CA GLU A 213 8.80 -3.07 22.74
C GLU A 213 9.29 -3.09 21.28
N GLN A 214 8.40 -3.02 20.29
CA GLN A 214 8.78 -3.03 18.87
C GLN A 214 9.72 -1.88 18.51
N GLY A 215 10.72 -2.15 17.67
CA GLY A 215 11.73 -1.17 17.25
C GLY A 215 11.14 0.10 16.62
N SER A 216 10.07 -0.02 15.83
CA SER A 216 9.34 1.11 15.24
C SER A 216 8.72 2.07 16.28
N ARG A 217 8.50 1.59 17.51
CA ARG A 217 7.95 2.38 18.63
C ARG A 217 9.02 2.90 19.59
N THR A 218 10.14 2.20 19.69
CA THR A 218 11.17 2.46 20.71
C THR A 218 12.42 3.17 20.19
N ILE A 219 12.72 3.05 18.89
CA ILE A 219 13.93 3.64 18.31
C ILE A 219 13.68 5.11 17.95
N PRO A 220 14.40 6.08 18.57
CA PRO A 220 14.13 7.51 18.40
C PRO A 220 14.34 8.03 16.97
N SER A 221 15.18 7.38 16.16
CA SER A 221 15.44 7.81 14.78
C SER A 221 14.32 7.45 13.79
N HIS A 222 13.35 6.62 14.20
CA HIS A 222 12.34 6.05 13.30
C HIS A 222 11.59 7.10 12.45
N ILE A 223 11.05 8.15 13.09
CA ILE A 223 10.31 9.19 12.37
C ILE A 223 11.20 9.92 11.37
N ARG A 224 12.47 10.20 11.72
CA ARG A 224 13.42 10.84 10.82
C ARG A 224 13.75 9.92 9.64
N GLU A 225 14.10 8.67 9.88
CA GLU A 225 14.38 7.69 8.83
C GLU A 225 13.20 7.51 7.87
N CYS A 226 11.99 7.45 8.40
CA CYS A 226 10.77 7.38 7.57
C CYS A 226 10.60 8.62 6.69
N ASN A 227 10.78 9.84 7.21
CA ASN A 227 10.74 11.05 6.38
C ASN A 227 11.75 11.01 5.23
N GLU A 228 13.01 10.69 5.54
CA GLU A 228 14.10 10.60 4.57
C GLU A 228 13.82 9.54 3.50
N LEU A 229 13.34 8.36 3.92
CA LEU A 229 12.98 7.25 3.04
C LEU A 229 11.86 7.64 2.07
N TRP A 230 10.75 8.17 2.56
CA TRP A 230 9.59 8.51 1.73
C TRP A 230 9.88 9.66 0.78
N ILE A 231 10.65 10.67 1.20
CA ILE A 231 11.14 11.75 0.33
C ILE A 231 12.01 11.15 -0.79
N ARG A 232 12.91 10.23 -0.47
CA ARG A 232 13.75 9.54 -1.45
C ARG A 232 12.91 8.73 -2.45
N PHE A 233 11.92 7.98 -1.99
CA PHE A 233 11.04 7.19 -2.85
C PHE A 233 10.28 8.09 -3.84
N VAL A 234 9.63 9.13 -3.36
CA VAL A 234 8.88 10.07 -4.20
C VAL A 234 9.77 10.73 -5.26
N ASN A 235 11.03 11.04 -4.91
CA ASN A 235 11.98 11.63 -5.86
C ASN A 235 12.51 10.61 -6.89
N GLN A 236 12.49 9.32 -6.59
CA GLN A 236 12.98 8.25 -7.48
C GLN A 236 11.90 7.67 -8.39
N VAL A 237 10.63 7.82 -8.05
CA VAL A 237 9.52 7.37 -8.92
C VAL A 237 9.49 8.25 -10.17
N THR A 238 9.58 7.61 -11.32
CA THR A 238 9.61 8.29 -12.62
C THR A 238 8.19 8.66 -13.09
N ASP A 239 8.07 9.65 -13.97
CA ASP A 239 6.78 10.03 -14.60
C ASP A 239 6.12 8.81 -15.25
N ARG A 240 6.89 7.97 -15.94
CA ARG A 240 6.37 6.74 -16.54
C ARG A 240 5.71 5.80 -15.53
N GLU A 241 6.30 5.65 -14.35
CA GLU A 241 5.72 4.84 -13.26
C GLU A 241 4.50 5.52 -12.67
N MET A 242 4.52 6.85 -12.50
CA MET A 242 3.37 7.62 -12.03
C MET A 242 2.18 7.46 -12.99
N TYR A 243 2.40 7.62 -14.30
CA TYR A 243 1.35 7.40 -15.29
C TYR A 243 0.86 5.94 -15.33
N LYS A 244 1.78 4.97 -15.30
CA LYS A 244 1.45 3.54 -15.32
C LYS A 244 0.56 3.13 -14.14
N LEU A 245 0.91 3.58 -12.93
CA LEU A 245 0.29 3.09 -11.68
C LEU A 245 -0.84 3.99 -11.18
N TYR A 246 -0.76 5.29 -11.42
CA TYR A 246 -1.66 6.28 -10.84
C TYR A 246 -2.47 7.04 -11.88
N GLY A 247 -2.06 7.01 -13.14
CA GLY A 247 -2.71 7.73 -14.25
C GLY A 247 -2.13 9.12 -14.50
N SER A 248 -1.49 9.72 -13.50
CA SER A 248 -0.78 11.00 -13.64
C SER A 248 0.15 11.26 -12.45
N PRO A 249 1.16 12.15 -12.59
CA PRO A 249 1.97 12.63 -11.47
C PRO A 249 1.12 13.28 -10.36
N TYR A 250 0.07 13.99 -10.75
CA TYR A 250 -0.86 14.61 -9.81
C TYR A 250 -1.53 13.58 -8.90
N GLU A 251 -2.14 12.52 -9.45
CA GLU A 251 -2.78 11.48 -8.65
C GLU A 251 -1.79 10.73 -7.77
N PHE A 252 -0.56 10.55 -8.25
CA PHE A 252 0.52 9.98 -7.45
C PHE A 252 0.85 10.85 -6.24
N TYR A 253 1.20 12.11 -6.45
CA TYR A 253 1.54 13.00 -5.34
C TYR A 253 0.36 13.22 -4.40
N TRP A 254 -0.86 13.21 -4.92
CA TRP A 254 -2.06 13.32 -4.11
C TRP A 254 -2.25 12.10 -3.18
N GLU A 255 -2.06 10.87 -3.68
CA GLU A 255 -2.11 9.68 -2.83
C GLU A 255 -0.97 9.68 -1.79
N MET A 256 0.22 10.17 -2.15
CA MET A 256 1.33 10.32 -1.21
C MET A 256 1.05 11.38 -0.14
N LEU A 257 0.38 12.49 -0.48
CA LEU A 257 -0.04 13.49 0.49
C LEU A 257 -1.11 12.95 1.46
N ASP A 258 -2.10 12.23 0.95
CA ASP A 258 -3.12 11.57 1.78
C ASP A 258 -2.49 10.58 2.77
N PHE A 259 -1.46 9.86 2.35
CA PHE A 259 -0.67 9.01 3.21
C PHE A 259 0.13 9.82 4.24
N ALA A 260 0.89 10.83 3.82
CA ALA A 260 1.72 11.64 4.70
C ALA A 260 0.90 12.27 5.85
N ARG A 261 -0.31 12.75 5.57
CA ARG A 261 -1.22 13.36 6.56
C ARG A 261 -1.74 12.41 7.63
N LYS A 262 -1.71 11.10 7.37
CA LYS A 262 -2.10 10.06 8.34
C LYS A 262 -0.94 9.58 9.20
N THR A 263 0.25 10.14 9.00
CA THR A 263 1.48 9.76 9.67
C THR A 263 2.14 10.96 10.36
N PRO A 264 3.09 10.74 11.27
CA PRO A 264 3.84 11.84 11.88
C PRO A 264 4.96 12.40 10.98
N TYR A 265 4.96 12.10 9.67
CA TYR A 265 6.07 12.40 8.75
C TYR A 265 5.95 13.81 8.13
N ARG A 266 6.15 14.85 8.94
CA ARG A 266 5.93 16.26 8.55
C ARG A 266 6.81 16.74 7.40
N ALA A 267 8.11 16.40 7.42
CA ALA A 267 9.01 16.81 6.33
C ALA A 267 8.62 16.14 5.00
N PHE A 268 8.12 14.91 5.04
CA PHE A 268 7.58 14.24 3.87
C PHE A 268 6.28 14.91 3.36
N GLU A 269 5.36 15.30 4.26
CA GLU A 269 4.14 16.04 3.92
C GLU A 269 4.47 17.36 3.20
N GLU A 270 5.40 18.15 3.76
CA GLU A 270 5.87 19.42 3.16
C GLU A 270 6.51 19.18 1.79
N HIS A 271 7.35 18.15 1.66
CA HIS A 271 7.99 17.81 0.40
C HIS A 271 6.99 17.47 -0.70
N VAL A 272 6.02 16.60 -0.41
CA VAL A 272 4.98 16.20 -1.37
C VAL A 272 4.09 17.39 -1.73
N THR A 273 3.73 18.23 -0.76
CA THR A 273 3.00 19.48 -1.00
C THR A 273 3.75 20.37 -1.99
N GLY A 274 5.07 20.54 -1.81
CA GLY A 274 5.91 21.27 -2.74
C GLY A 274 5.92 20.68 -4.16
N LYS A 275 5.97 19.34 -4.29
CA LYS A 275 5.87 18.67 -5.60
C LYS A 275 4.54 18.94 -6.30
N ILE A 276 3.45 18.90 -5.56
CA ILE A 276 2.12 19.22 -6.09
C ILE A 276 2.07 20.68 -6.58
N LEU A 277 2.59 21.63 -5.79
CA LEU A 277 2.60 23.06 -6.13
C LEU A 277 3.51 23.41 -7.33
N ALA A 278 4.49 22.54 -7.62
CA ALA A 278 5.41 22.70 -8.74
C ALA A 278 4.89 22.10 -10.06
N LEU A 279 3.73 21.40 -10.04
CA LEU A 279 3.13 20.89 -11.27
C LEU A 279 2.61 22.06 -12.12
N GLU A 280 3.10 22.16 -13.34
CA GLU A 280 2.69 23.19 -14.31
C GLU A 280 1.31 22.86 -14.89
N GLU A 281 0.52 23.90 -15.16
CA GLU A 281 -0.74 23.75 -15.89
C GLU A 281 -0.45 23.69 -17.40
N PRO A 282 -1.18 22.82 -18.14
CA PRO A 282 -1.05 22.79 -19.60
C PRO A 282 -1.41 24.15 -20.23
N ALA A 283 -0.63 24.58 -21.22
CA ALA A 283 -0.83 25.88 -21.89
C ALA A 283 -2.20 26.01 -22.59
N ASP A 284 -2.83 24.89 -22.94
CA ASP A 284 -4.14 24.83 -23.60
C ASP A 284 -5.32 24.58 -22.65
N LEU A 285 -5.07 24.59 -21.33
CA LEU A 285 -6.09 24.26 -20.32
C LEU A 285 -7.35 25.16 -20.42
N GLU A 286 -7.18 26.47 -20.63
CA GLU A 286 -8.31 27.39 -20.74
C GLU A 286 -9.23 27.04 -21.92
N SER A 287 -8.68 26.66 -23.08
CA SER A 287 -9.46 26.26 -24.25
C SER A 287 -10.19 24.95 -24.02
N ARG A 288 -9.55 23.98 -23.37
CA ARG A 288 -10.18 22.71 -22.99
C ARG A 288 -11.32 22.90 -21.98
N ILE A 289 -11.15 23.77 -20.98
CA ILE A 289 -12.20 24.11 -20.04
C ILE A 289 -13.41 24.75 -20.76
N LEU A 290 -13.16 25.61 -21.74
CA LEU A 290 -14.23 26.20 -22.53
C LEU A 290 -14.99 25.14 -23.32
N GLU A 291 -14.31 24.17 -23.90
CA GLU A 291 -14.94 23.04 -24.60
C GLU A 291 -15.73 22.15 -23.64
N LEU A 292 -15.21 21.84 -22.47
CA LEU A 292 -15.93 21.11 -21.43
C LEU A 292 -17.22 21.84 -21.01
N LYS A 293 -17.14 23.16 -20.79
CA LYS A 293 -18.33 23.99 -20.50
C LYS A 293 -19.39 23.93 -21.62
N LYS A 294 -18.95 23.87 -22.87
CA LYS A 294 -19.88 23.69 -24.01
C LYS A 294 -20.56 22.31 -23.98
N LYS A 295 -19.82 21.24 -23.61
CA LYS A 295 -20.42 19.90 -23.45
C LYS A 295 -21.46 19.84 -22.33
N PHE A 296 -21.25 20.53 -21.22
CA PHE A 296 -22.23 20.62 -20.15
C PHE A 296 -23.52 21.37 -20.59
N GLY A 297 -23.43 22.25 -21.58
CA GLY A 297 -24.54 23.05 -22.04
C GLY A 297 -25.03 24.03 -20.96
N THR A 298 -26.37 24.32 -20.98
CA THR A 298 -27.01 25.23 -20.02
C THR A 298 -27.71 24.52 -18.86
N GLY A 299 -27.49 23.20 -18.73
CA GLY A 299 -28.13 22.36 -17.71
C GLY A 299 -27.50 22.53 -16.32
N LYS A 300 -28.29 22.20 -15.30
CA LYS A 300 -27.78 22.05 -13.92
C LYS A 300 -26.91 20.82 -13.84
N LEU A 301 -25.75 20.95 -13.23
CA LEU A 301 -24.78 19.85 -13.06
C LEU A 301 -25.00 19.15 -11.72
N PHE A 302 -25.10 17.84 -11.74
CA PHE A 302 -25.13 17.02 -10.54
C PHE A 302 -23.99 16.00 -10.58
N MET A 303 -23.31 15.80 -9.46
CA MET A 303 -22.22 14.82 -9.32
C MET A 303 -22.76 13.52 -8.75
N PHE A 304 -22.79 12.45 -9.55
CA PHE A 304 -23.12 11.11 -9.05
C PHE A 304 -21.89 10.48 -8.37
N GLY A 305 -22.03 10.16 -7.08
CA GLY A 305 -21.00 9.67 -6.20
C GLY A 305 -20.48 10.75 -5.24
N ALA A 306 -21.01 10.73 -3.99
CA ALA A 306 -20.58 11.61 -2.89
C ALA A 306 -19.41 11.01 -2.08
N GLY A 307 -18.54 10.25 -2.74
CA GLY A 307 -17.32 9.71 -2.19
C GLY A 307 -16.08 10.52 -2.56
N ARG A 308 -14.90 9.98 -2.29
CA ARG A 308 -13.60 10.62 -2.57
C ARG A 308 -13.46 11.09 -4.03
N ASN A 309 -13.84 10.25 -5.00
CA ASN A 309 -13.70 10.59 -6.42
C ASN A 309 -14.61 11.76 -6.82
N GLY A 310 -15.88 11.74 -6.40
CA GLY A 310 -16.81 12.83 -6.69
C GLY A 310 -16.40 14.14 -6.03
N ARG A 311 -15.94 14.09 -4.78
CA ARG A 311 -15.42 15.26 -4.08
C ARG A 311 -14.20 15.86 -4.78
N ASN A 312 -13.24 15.00 -5.19
CA ASN A 312 -12.05 15.45 -5.92
C ASN A 312 -12.41 16.08 -7.27
N LEU A 313 -13.31 15.45 -8.04
CA LEU A 313 -13.74 15.97 -9.33
C LEU A 313 -14.51 17.29 -9.17
N ASN A 314 -15.42 17.38 -8.18
CA ASN A 314 -16.12 18.63 -7.85
C ASN A 314 -15.14 19.76 -7.54
N LEU A 315 -14.14 19.49 -6.72
CA LEU A 315 -13.13 20.48 -6.35
C LEU A 315 -12.36 20.99 -7.58
N GLN A 316 -11.98 20.11 -8.50
CA GLN A 316 -11.33 20.49 -9.75
C GLN A 316 -12.22 21.35 -10.64
N LEU A 317 -13.50 21.02 -10.74
CA LEU A 317 -14.47 21.81 -11.49
C LEU A 317 -14.67 23.19 -10.85
N MET A 318 -14.79 23.26 -9.52
CA MET A 318 -14.93 24.52 -8.77
C MET A 318 -13.75 25.47 -9.02
N LEU A 319 -12.52 24.95 -8.99
CA LEU A 319 -11.31 25.73 -9.24
C LEU A 319 -11.26 26.32 -10.65
N ARG A 320 -12.07 25.80 -11.58
CA ARG A 320 -12.20 26.27 -12.96
C ARG A 320 -13.50 27.03 -13.22
N GLY A 321 -14.13 27.46 -12.14
CA GLY A 321 -15.37 28.24 -12.22
C GLY A 321 -16.57 27.44 -12.73
N ILE A 322 -16.57 26.11 -12.52
CA ILE A 322 -17.68 25.21 -12.84
C ILE A 322 -18.29 24.73 -11.53
N SER A 323 -19.55 25.08 -11.27
CA SER A 323 -20.24 24.70 -10.03
C SER A 323 -21.28 23.61 -10.30
N ILE A 324 -21.35 22.62 -9.42
CA ILE A 324 -22.44 21.65 -9.39
C ILE A 324 -23.60 22.16 -8.55
N GLU A 325 -24.80 21.65 -8.79
CA GLU A 325 -26.00 21.95 -7.99
C GLU A 325 -26.03 21.11 -6.71
N GLY A 326 -25.68 19.81 -6.82
CA GLY A 326 -25.66 18.88 -5.70
C GLY A 326 -24.94 17.58 -6.03
N PHE A 327 -24.83 16.73 -5.02
CA PHE A 327 -24.36 15.36 -5.18
C PHE A 327 -25.54 14.38 -5.24
N ILE A 328 -25.34 13.28 -5.96
CA ILE A 328 -26.23 12.12 -5.98
C ILE A 328 -25.46 10.94 -5.38
N ASP A 329 -26.08 10.21 -4.45
CA ASP A 329 -25.49 8.97 -3.91
C ASP A 329 -26.61 7.96 -3.59
N ASN A 330 -26.32 6.68 -3.87
CA ASN A 330 -27.28 5.60 -3.59
C ASN A 330 -27.27 5.17 -2.10
N ALA A 331 -26.25 5.52 -1.36
CA ALA A 331 -26.13 5.21 0.06
C ALA A 331 -27.10 6.11 0.86
N GLU A 332 -28.16 5.51 1.40
CA GLU A 332 -29.22 6.23 2.13
C GLU A 332 -28.67 7.00 3.33
N GLU A 333 -27.65 6.48 3.99
CA GLU A 333 -26.99 7.10 5.13
C GLU A 333 -26.29 8.43 4.78
N LYS A 334 -25.93 8.64 3.52
CA LYS A 334 -25.35 9.90 3.04
C LYS A 334 -26.38 10.91 2.59
N GLN A 335 -27.56 10.45 2.17
CA GLN A 335 -28.58 11.33 1.66
C GLN A 335 -29.04 12.35 2.69
N ASN A 336 -29.37 13.54 2.25
CA ASN A 336 -29.69 14.72 3.05
C ASN A 336 -28.53 15.32 3.84
N GLN A 337 -27.31 14.77 3.76
CA GLN A 337 -26.13 15.42 4.29
C GLN A 337 -25.63 16.53 3.35
N ILE A 338 -24.75 17.40 3.88
CA ILE A 338 -24.07 18.47 3.13
C ILE A 338 -22.62 18.05 2.91
N LEU A 339 -22.18 18.08 1.65
CA LEU A 339 -20.80 17.83 1.24
C LEU A 339 -20.30 19.01 0.41
N ASP A 340 -19.19 19.64 0.81
CA ASP A 340 -18.62 20.82 0.13
C ASP A 340 -19.66 21.93 -0.11
N GLY A 341 -20.55 22.16 0.88
CA GLY A 341 -21.62 23.14 0.81
C GLY A 341 -22.80 22.74 -0.11
N LYS A 342 -22.82 21.52 -0.65
CA LYS A 342 -23.85 21.00 -1.54
C LYS A 342 -24.61 19.84 -0.90
N LYS A 343 -25.91 19.74 -1.16
CA LYS A 343 -26.75 18.66 -0.64
C LYS A 343 -26.47 17.34 -1.38
N ILE A 344 -26.51 16.24 -0.64
CA ILE A 344 -26.50 14.89 -1.21
C ILE A 344 -27.94 14.40 -1.30
N GLU A 345 -28.37 13.98 -2.49
CA GLU A 345 -29.73 13.55 -2.78
C GLU A 345 -29.78 12.17 -3.45
N SER A 346 -30.94 11.54 -3.48
CA SER A 346 -31.16 10.39 -4.36
C SER A 346 -31.28 10.85 -5.82
N LEU A 347 -31.05 9.94 -6.78
CA LEU A 347 -31.24 10.22 -8.20
C LEU A 347 -32.68 10.73 -8.47
N GLU A 348 -33.68 10.09 -7.87
CA GLU A 348 -35.09 10.49 -8.03
C GLU A 348 -35.32 11.93 -7.56
N CYS A 349 -34.75 12.34 -6.42
CA CYS A 349 -34.87 13.71 -5.94
C CYS A 349 -34.15 14.69 -6.86
N ALA A 350 -32.97 14.41 -7.31
CA ALA A 350 -32.18 15.24 -8.21
C ALA A 350 -32.94 15.46 -9.55
N MET A 351 -33.63 14.43 -10.04
CA MET A 351 -34.41 14.53 -11.29
C MET A 351 -35.69 15.38 -11.17
N LYS A 352 -36.19 15.62 -9.95
CA LYS A 352 -37.34 16.51 -9.69
C LYS A 352 -37.00 18.01 -9.75
N HIS A 353 -35.71 18.38 -9.70
CA HIS A 353 -35.34 19.79 -9.86
C HIS A 353 -35.77 20.33 -11.22
N PRO A 354 -36.22 21.60 -11.33
CA PRO A 354 -36.63 22.15 -12.60
C PRO A 354 -35.45 22.40 -13.55
N GLY A 355 -35.68 22.24 -14.84
CA GLY A 355 -34.73 22.55 -15.92
C GLY A 355 -33.93 21.32 -16.40
N LYS A 356 -33.15 21.56 -17.46
CA LYS A 356 -32.25 20.55 -18.05
C LYS A 356 -31.13 20.19 -17.06
N LYS A 357 -30.70 18.95 -17.05
CA LYS A 357 -29.66 18.45 -16.17
C LYS A 357 -28.55 17.70 -16.95
N CYS A 358 -27.35 17.76 -16.46
CA CYS A 358 -26.27 16.89 -16.88
C CYS A 358 -25.69 16.20 -15.65
N ILE A 359 -25.56 14.88 -15.70
CA ILE A 359 -25.04 14.07 -14.58
C ILE A 359 -23.57 13.75 -14.81
N LEU A 360 -22.74 14.10 -13.84
CA LEU A 360 -21.31 13.82 -13.85
C LEU A 360 -21.06 12.51 -13.08
N VAL A 361 -20.65 11.45 -13.76
CA VAL A 361 -20.49 10.11 -13.18
C VAL A 361 -19.07 9.93 -12.66
N SER A 362 -18.90 9.96 -11.34
CA SER A 362 -17.58 9.91 -10.68
C SER A 362 -17.15 8.56 -10.07
N PRO A 363 -18.04 7.57 -9.81
CA PRO A 363 -17.64 6.31 -9.20
C PRO A 363 -16.72 5.46 -10.07
N ASP A 364 -15.87 4.65 -9.43
CA ASP A 364 -15.05 3.65 -10.13
C ASP A 364 -15.92 2.55 -10.79
N ALA A 365 -17.12 2.28 -10.25
CA ALA A 365 -18.11 1.34 -10.79
C ALA A 365 -19.10 2.06 -11.75
N GLN A 366 -18.56 2.71 -12.76
CA GLN A 366 -19.35 3.54 -13.70
C GLN A 366 -20.47 2.75 -14.39
N GLU A 367 -20.25 1.50 -14.79
CA GLU A 367 -21.25 0.69 -15.50
C GLU A 367 -22.58 0.53 -14.73
N ALA A 368 -22.52 0.33 -13.42
CA ALA A 368 -23.74 0.20 -12.61
C ALA A 368 -24.52 1.51 -12.53
N VAL A 369 -23.82 2.63 -12.43
CA VAL A 369 -24.44 3.98 -12.42
C VAL A 369 -25.00 4.32 -13.79
N ILE A 370 -24.28 4.01 -14.86
CA ILE A 370 -24.75 4.26 -16.24
C ILE A 370 -26.04 3.49 -16.50
N ARG A 371 -26.13 2.20 -16.15
CA ARG A 371 -27.39 1.43 -16.26
C ARG A 371 -28.54 2.07 -15.49
N GLN A 372 -28.29 2.54 -14.27
CA GLN A 372 -29.30 3.23 -13.47
C GLN A 372 -29.77 4.53 -14.13
N LEU A 373 -28.87 5.29 -14.77
CA LEU A 373 -29.22 6.50 -15.53
C LEU A 373 -30.04 6.16 -16.78
N GLU A 374 -29.69 5.11 -17.51
CA GLU A 374 -30.42 4.61 -18.67
C GLU A 374 -31.85 4.14 -18.30
N GLU A 375 -31.99 3.39 -17.21
CA GLU A 375 -33.29 2.97 -16.66
C GLU A 375 -34.17 4.17 -16.25
N ALA A 376 -33.55 5.24 -15.76
CA ALA A 376 -34.19 6.49 -15.42
C ALA A 376 -34.39 7.43 -16.63
N HIS A 377 -34.10 6.97 -17.85
CA HIS A 377 -34.15 7.74 -19.09
C HIS A 377 -33.31 9.03 -19.08
N VAL A 378 -32.19 9.04 -18.36
CA VAL A 378 -31.23 10.15 -18.31
C VAL A 378 -30.19 9.93 -19.40
N THR A 379 -30.17 10.76 -20.43
CA THR A 379 -29.24 10.68 -21.57
C THR A 379 -28.10 11.69 -21.50
N ASP A 380 -28.29 12.78 -20.76
CA ASP A 380 -27.28 13.83 -20.60
C ASP A 380 -26.40 13.52 -19.40
N TYR A 381 -25.35 12.76 -19.62
CA TYR A 381 -24.30 12.48 -18.60
C TYR A 381 -22.90 12.47 -19.22
N LEU A 382 -21.89 12.73 -18.40
CA LEU A 382 -20.47 12.58 -18.72
C LEU A 382 -19.78 11.76 -17.63
N THR A 383 -18.94 10.83 -18.05
CA THR A 383 -18.13 10.02 -17.14
C THR A 383 -16.92 10.81 -16.62
N LYS A 384 -16.38 10.37 -15.49
CA LYS A 384 -15.14 10.94 -14.94
C LYS A 384 -14.01 10.94 -15.97
N ALA A 385 -13.85 9.87 -16.74
CA ALA A 385 -12.80 9.75 -17.76
C ALA A 385 -12.95 10.81 -18.86
N GLU A 386 -14.17 11.01 -19.36
CA GLU A 386 -14.45 12.05 -20.38
C GLU A 386 -14.21 13.47 -19.86
N ILE A 387 -14.49 13.72 -18.57
CA ILE A 387 -14.23 15.03 -17.96
C ILE A 387 -12.73 15.24 -17.76
N GLU A 388 -12.03 14.21 -17.31
CA GLU A 388 -10.59 14.24 -17.05
C GLU A 388 -9.77 14.48 -18.32
N GLU A 389 -10.23 14.06 -19.51
CA GLU A 389 -9.62 14.41 -20.80
C GLU A 389 -9.52 15.91 -21.03
N TYR A 390 -10.48 16.69 -20.54
CA TYR A 390 -10.49 18.15 -20.66
C TYR A 390 -9.72 18.85 -19.56
N LEU A 391 -9.73 18.27 -18.34
CA LEU A 391 -9.13 18.94 -17.17
C LEU A 391 -7.63 18.76 -17.10
N ASP A 392 -7.06 17.79 -17.82
CA ASP A 392 -5.69 17.32 -17.75
C ASP A 392 -5.07 17.67 -16.39
N MET A 393 -5.14 16.81 -15.49
CA MET A 393 -5.14 16.76 -14.04
C MET A 393 -4.09 17.60 -13.24
N ALA A 394 -3.69 18.76 -13.69
CA ALA A 394 -2.91 19.70 -12.88
C ALA A 394 -3.77 20.91 -12.50
N PRO A 395 -4.44 20.94 -11.33
CA PRO A 395 -5.19 22.10 -10.89
C PRO A 395 -4.30 23.23 -10.40
N PRO A 396 -4.80 24.50 -10.34
CA PRO A 396 -4.17 25.57 -9.58
C PRO A 396 -4.21 25.22 -8.09
N LEU A 397 -3.09 24.74 -7.58
CA LEU A 397 -3.03 23.92 -6.37
C LEU A 397 -2.95 24.69 -5.07
N LYS A 398 -2.52 25.96 -5.09
CA LYS A 398 -2.55 26.83 -3.90
C LYS A 398 -3.97 26.97 -3.34
N GLU A 399 -4.95 27.14 -4.24
CA GLU A 399 -6.36 27.29 -3.87
C GLU A 399 -6.96 25.95 -3.39
N LYS A 400 -6.54 24.84 -4.00
CA LYS A 400 -7.00 23.50 -3.64
C LYS A 400 -6.52 23.07 -2.26
N LEU A 401 -5.26 23.34 -1.93
CA LEU A 401 -4.71 23.07 -0.60
C LEU A 401 -5.40 23.92 0.47
N ALA A 402 -5.65 25.20 0.19
CA ALA A 402 -6.39 26.09 1.10
C ALA A 402 -7.84 25.63 1.36
N LEU A 403 -8.49 25.00 0.38
CA LEU A 403 -9.86 24.42 0.57
C LEU A 403 -9.84 23.13 1.41
N LEU A 404 -8.75 22.37 1.37
CA LEU A 404 -8.59 21.16 2.17
C LEU A 404 -8.21 21.44 3.63
N GLU A 405 -7.60 22.60 3.91
CA GLU A 405 -7.31 23.05 5.26
C GLU A 405 -8.54 23.54 6.03
N ARG A 406 -9.64 23.81 5.31
CA ARG A 406 -10.91 24.30 5.87
C ARG A 406 -11.96 23.22 6.10
N GLY A 407 -11.68 21.97 5.78
CA GLY A 407 -12.57 20.79 5.95
C GLY A 407 -11.98 19.71 6.77
#